data_93e9f70c1f1fa72e6b2b4fa302121de7
#
_entry.id   93e9f70c1f1fa72e6b2b4fa302121de7
#
_cell.length_a   1.000
_cell.length_b   1.000
_cell.length_c   1.000
_cell.angle_alpha   90.00
_cell.angle_beta   90.00
_cell.angle_gamma   90.00
#
_symmetry.space_group_name_H-M   'P 1'
#
loop_
_entity.id
_entity.type
_entity.pdbx_description
1 polymer ?
#
loop_
_entity_poly.entity_id
_entity_poly.type
_entity_poly.pdbx_seq_one_letter_code
_entity_poly.pdbx_strand_id
1 'polypeptide(L)'
;IAVAVQWAGSTPAPTLDALLDLALATDVETARQALSSWAVPAVDVVLADREGTVGVQVAGAVPVRKSGRDTTEPTAGWRSENDWTGRTLPFGALPFTTRPEDGVAVAANQAPVGSDYPFHLGTTWDPGHRASRLRDLVVSEPQDVDGLAEVQRDSLSPLAAVLVPALLAVELDPGYADDGQRLLEDWDLTQPAEGTGAAAAAYLNATWRELLALTFHDELPAQVWPDGGPRG
;
A
#
# COMPACT_ATOMS: atom_id res chain seq x y z
N ILE A 1 -25.85 -0.11 14.74
CA ILE A 1 -25.30 1.22 15.13
C ILE A 1 -25.25 2.08 13.89
N ALA A 2 -25.78 3.32 13.95
CA ALA A 2 -25.66 4.28 12.86
C ALA A 2 -24.29 4.98 12.95
N VAL A 3 -23.57 5.06 11.83
CA VAL A 3 -22.30 5.77 11.72
C VAL A 3 -22.39 6.86 10.68
N ALA A 4 -21.74 8.00 10.93
CA ALA A 4 -21.54 9.08 9.98
C ALA A 4 -20.09 9.08 9.50
N VAL A 5 -19.88 9.28 8.19
CA VAL A 5 -18.57 9.31 7.57
C VAL A 5 -18.22 10.75 7.20
N GLN A 6 -17.10 11.25 7.71
CA GLN A 6 -16.49 12.48 7.21
C GLN A 6 -15.52 12.11 6.08
N TRP A 7 -15.76 12.63 4.91
CA TRP A 7 -14.98 12.33 3.71
C TRP A 7 -14.59 13.62 2.96
N ALA A 8 -13.30 13.77 2.64
CA ALA A 8 -12.81 14.95 1.93
C ALA A 8 -13.47 15.14 0.55
N GLY A 9 -13.88 14.05 -0.11
CA GLY A 9 -14.57 14.10 -1.40
C GLY A 9 -16.03 14.55 -1.35
N SER A 10 -16.60 14.81 -0.18
CA SER A 10 -17.95 15.38 -0.07
C SER A 10 -18.02 16.88 -0.43
N THR A 11 -16.86 17.53 -0.56
CA THR A 11 -16.76 18.95 -0.96
C THR A 11 -16.26 19.03 -2.39
N PRO A 12 -16.90 19.84 -3.28
CA PRO A 12 -16.41 20.08 -4.63
C PRO A 12 -14.96 20.59 -4.63
N ALA A 13 -14.14 20.05 -5.53
CA ALA A 13 -12.73 20.39 -5.61
C ALA A 13 -12.22 20.31 -7.05
N PRO A 14 -11.19 21.08 -7.43
CA PRO A 14 -10.69 21.19 -8.80
C PRO A 14 -9.74 20.04 -9.20
N THR A 15 -10.01 18.80 -8.79
CA THR A 15 -9.15 17.64 -9.12
C THR A 15 -9.06 17.39 -10.63
N LEU A 16 -10.15 17.64 -11.39
CA LEU A 16 -10.12 17.50 -12.84
C LEU A 16 -9.26 18.57 -13.51
N ASP A 17 -9.27 19.79 -12.99
CA ASP A 17 -8.37 20.85 -13.47
C ASP A 17 -6.92 20.47 -13.22
N ALA A 18 -6.60 19.92 -12.04
CA ALA A 18 -5.27 19.39 -11.72
C ALA A 18 -4.81 18.29 -12.69
N LEU A 19 -5.72 17.40 -13.13
CA LEU A 19 -5.40 16.39 -14.15
C LEU A 19 -5.06 17.00 -15.51
N LEU A 20 -5.79 18.05 -15.93
CA LEU A 20 -5.53 18.74 -17.18
C LEU A 20 -4.19 19.48 -17.12
N ASP A 21 -3.94 20.17 -16.03
CA ASP A 21 -2.66 20.88 -15.81
C ASP A 21 -1.48 19.89 -15.74
N LEU A 22 -1.68 18.73 -15.12
CA LEU A 22 -0.67 17.66 -15.06
C LEU A 22 -0.34 17.12 -16.47
N ALA A 23 -1.35 16.97 -17.33
CA ALA A 23 -1.13 16.55 -18.72
C ALA A 23 -0.34 17.57 -19.56
N LEU A 24 -0.30 18.82 -19.15
CA LEU A 24 0.45 19.90 -19.78
C LEU A 24 1.83 20.13 -19.14
N ALA A 25 2.11 19.49 -18.03
CA ALA A 25 3.39 19.64 -17.31
C ALA A 25 4.56 19.14 -18.16
N THR A 26 5.68 19.85 -18.12
CA THR A 26 6.88 19.57 -18.91
C THR A 26 8.04 19.03 -18.10
N ASP A 27 7.97 19.17 -16.79
CA ASP A 27 9.00 18.75 -15.83
C ASP A 27 8.36 18.41 -14.46
N VAL A 28 9.16 17.87 -13.55
CA VAL A 28 8.70 17.45 -12.21
C VAL A 28 8.14 18.63 -11.41
N GLU A 29 8.71 19.84 -11.54
CA GLU A 29 8.24 20.98 -10.75
C GLU A 29 6.89 21.51 -11.27
N THR A 30 6.68 21.60 -12.57
CA THR A 30 5.38 21.99 -13.15
C THR A 30 4.31 20.93 -12.89
N ALA A 31 4.66 19.64 -12.93
CA ALA A 31 3.77 18.57 -12.54
C ALA A 31 3.38 18.68 -11.05
N ARG A 32 4.34 18.97 -10.19
CA ARG A 32 4.11 19.20 -8.77
C ARG A 32 3.20 20.41 -8.51
N GLN A 33 3.38 21.51 -9.26
CA GLN A 33 2.49 22.67 -9.17
C GLN A 33 1.05 22.33 -9.58
N ALA A 34 0.86 21.56 -10.64
CA ALA A 34 -0.47 21.08 -11.05
C ALA A 34 -1.14 20.25 -9.93
N LEU A 35 -0.38 19.40 -9.25
CA LEU A 35 -0.87 18.59 -8.12
C LEU A 35 -1.30 19.43 -6.89
N SER A 36 -0.94 20.72 -6.83
CA SER A 36 -1.38 21.58 -5.72
C SER A 36 -2.90 21.81 -5.68
N SER A 37 -3.59 21.62 -6.80
CA SER A 37 -5.05 21.66 -6.92
C SER A 37 -5.72 20.29 -6.78
N TRP A 38 -4.95 19.22 -6.68
CA TRP A 38 -5.48 17.87 -6.50
C TRP A 38 -6.04 17.70 -5.09
N ALA A 39 -7.29 17.32 -4.96
CA ALA A 39 -7.93 17.18 -3.67
C ALA A 39 -8.28 15.72 -3.30
N VAL A 40 -8.89 14.96 -4.20
CA VAL A 40 -9.36 13.61 -3.92
C VAL A 40 -9.25 12.70 -5.15
N PRO A 41 -8.94 11.41 -4.95
CA PRO A 41 -8.46 10.82 -3.68
C PRO A 41 -7.09 11.35 -3.29
N ALA A 42 -6.69 11.20 -2.01
CA ALA A 42 -5.30 11.40 -1.63
C ALA A 42 -4.45 10.29 -2.23
N VAL A 43 -3.33 10.64 -2.87
CA VAL A 43 -2.46 9.73 -3.63
C VAL A 43 -0.99 10.09 -3.46
N ASP A 44 -0.13 9.10 -3.63
CA ASP A 44 1.29 9.29 -3.86
C ASP A 44 1.53 9.27 -5.38
N VAL A 45 2.08 10.34 -5.92
CA VAL A 45 2.37 10.48 -7.36
C VAL A 45 3.87 10.38 -7.58
N VAL A 46 4.30 9.36 -8.32
CA VAL A 46 5.68 9.23 -8.77
C VAL A 46 5.85 10.05 -10.04
N LEU A 47 6.87 10.89 -10.07
CA LEU A 47 7.16 11.85 -11.13
C LEU A 47 8.56 11.60 -11.68
N ALA A 48 8.71 11.74 -12.99
CA ALA A 48 10.01 11.74 -13.67
C ALA A 48 9.97 12.68 -14.88
N ASP A 49 11.09 13.35 -15.17
CA ASP A 49 11.24 14.21 -16.35
C ASP A 49 12.41 13.77 -17.24
N ARG A 50 12.55 14.45 -18.39
CA ARG A 50 13.58 14.13 -19.39
C ARG A 50 14.98 14.57 -18.96
N GLU A 51 15.09 15.45 -17.99
CA GLU A 51 16.35 15.88 -17.37
C GLU A 51 16.84 14.90 -16.30
N GLY A 52 16.09 13.80 -16.07
CA GLY A 52 16.43 12.77 -15.11
C GLY A 52 16.06 13.15 -13.67
N THR A 53 15.21 14.15 -13.47
CA THR A 53 14.66 14.42 -12.14
C THR A 53 13.56 13.40 -11.83
N VAL A 54 13.66 12.75 -10.67
CA VAL A 54 12.63 11.85 -10.17
C VAL A 54 12.16 12.31 -8.79
N GLY A 55 10.91 11.98 -8.43
CA GLY A 55 10.38 12.33 -7.11
C GLY A 55 9.06 11.64 -6.81
N VAL A 56 8.64 11.76 -5.55
CA VAL A 56 7.31 11.34 -5.08
C VAL A 56 6.66 12.53 -4.39
N GLN A 57 5.46 12.88 -4.80
CA GLN A 57 4.62 13.90 -4.17
C GLN A 57 3.37 13.27 -3.60
N VAL A 58 3.12 13.48 -2.32
CA VAL A 58 1.80 13.23 -1.72
C VAL A 58 0.87 14.36 -2.13
N ALA A 59 -0.24 14.04 -2.79
CA ALA A 59 -1.24 15.00 -3.22
C ALA A 59 -2.60 14.65 -2.63
N GLY A 60 -3.36 15.64 -2.18
CA GLY A 60 -4.70 15.45 -1.63
C GLY A 60 -5.10 16.49 -0.60
N ALA A 61 -6.39 16.64 -0.39
CA ALA A 61 -6.95 17.46 0.67
C ALA A 61 -6.91 16.70 2.01
N VAL A 62 -5.78 16.74 2.71
CA VAL A 62 -5.60 16.10 4.01
C VAL A 62 -6.19 16.96 5.12
N PRO A 63 -7.27 16.52 5.80
CA PRO A 63 -7.95 17.33 6.80
C PRO A 63 -7.11 17.54 8.07
N VAL A 64 -7.11 18.77 8.58
CA VAL A 64 -6.57 19.08 9.91
C VAL A 64 -7.61 18.74 10.97
N ARG A 65 -7.28 17.84 11.88
CA ARG A 65 -8.13 17.40 12.99
C ARG A 65 -7.92 18.24 14.22
N LYS A 66 -8.99 18.47 15.01
CA LYS A 66 -8.92 19.24 16.27
C LYS A 66 -8.13 18.49 17.36
N SER A 67 -8.27 17.17 17.40
CA SER A 67 -7.51 16.31 18.30
C SER A 67 -6.48 15.53 17.47
N GLY A 68 -5.25 15.39 17.97
CA GLY A 68 -4.23 14.52 17.36
C GLY A 68 -4.51 13.02 17.56
N ARG A 69 -5.79 12.62 17.59
CA ARG A 69 -6.21 11.25 17.88
C ARG A 69 -5.97 10.32 16.71
N ASP A 70 -5.69 9.09 17.06
CA ASP A 70 -5.79 7.92 16.19
C ASP A 70 -7.20 7.85 15.57
N THR A 71 -7.27 7.63 14.27
CA THR A 71 -8.51 7.57 13.50
C THR A 71 -8.85 6.15 13.07
N THR A 72 -8.23 5.15 13.66
CA THR A 72 -8.52 3.74 13.41
C THR A 72 -9.89 3.32 13.92
N GLU A 73 -10.40 4.01 14.95
CA GLU A 73 -11.67 3.68 15.58
C GLU A 73 -12.76 4.75 15.35
N PRO A 74 -14.04 4.34 15.26
CA PRO A 74 -15.16 5.27 15.27
C PRO A 74 -15.16 6.11 16.54
N THR A 75 -15.34 7.41 16.39
CA THR A 75 -15.37 8.37 17.50
C THR A 75 -16.80 8.86 17.78
N ALA A 76 -17.00 9.46 18.95
CA ALA A 76 -18.29 10.06 19.31
C ALA A 76 -18.57 11.29 18.44
N GLY A 77 -19.36 11.12 17.37
CA GLY A 77 -19.64 12.18 16.38
C GLY A 77 -20.46 13.38 16.91
N TRP A 78 -21.00 13.29 18.12
CA TRP A 78 -21.68 14.39 18.81
C TRP A 78 -20.74 15.28 19.63
N ARG A 79 -19.44 14.97 19.65
CA ARG A 79 -18.42 15.76 20.36
C ARG A 79 -17.59 16.54 19.35
N SER A 80 -17.64 17.87 19.47
CA SER A 80 -16.96 18.77 18.54
C SER A 80 -15.44 18.66 18.55
N GLU A 81 -14.83 18.09 19.59
CA GLU A 81 -13.40 17.79 19.64
C GLU A 81 -12.97 16.72 18.62
N ASN A 82 -13.92 15.89 18.15
CA ASN A 82 -13.67 14.85 17.15
C ASN A 82 -13.85 15.36 15.71
N ASP A 83 -14.31 16.59 15.53
CA ASP A 83 -14.49 17.17 14.21
C ASP A 83 -13.16 17.57 13.55
N TRP A 84 -13.18 17.65 12.23
CA TRP A 84 -12.16 18.37 11.50
C TRP A 84 -12.26 19.87 11.78
N THR A 85 -11.13 20.58 11.63
CA THR A 85 -11.09 22.03 11.82
C THR A 85 -11.75 22.82 10.68
N GLY A 86 -12.16 22.15 9.59
CA GLY A 86 -12.56 22.76 8.34
C GLY A 86 -11.40 23.22 7.45
N ARG A 87 -10.16 22.96 7.86
CA ARG A 87 -8.94 23.28 7.08
C ARG A 87 -8.26 22.01 6.64
N THR A 88 -7.52 22.09 5.54
CA THR A 88 -6.61 21.05 5.05
C THR A 88 -5.16 21.48 5.28
N LEU A 89 -4.25 20.52 5.25
CA LEU A 89 -2.83 20.83 5.23
C LEU A 89 -2.51 21.64 3.97
N PRO A 90 -1.67 22.67 4.07
CA PRO A 90 -1.19 23.38 2.89
C PRO A 90 -0.35 22.42 2.03
N PHE A 91 -0.42 22.56 0.70
CA PHE A 91 0.30 21.68 -0.23
C PHE A 91 1.80 21.58 0.07
N GLY A 92 2.43 22.69 0.42
CA GLY A 92 3.86 22.71 0.78
C GLY A 92 4.21 21.98 2.08
N ALA A 93 3.21 21.58 2.89
CA ALA A 93 3.42 20.74 4.06
C ALA A 93 3.22 19.24 3.74
N LEU A 94 2.66 18.90 2.58
CA LEU A 94 2.54 17.50 2.16
C LEU A 94 3.92 16.93 1.80
N PRO A 95 4.18 15.66 2.08
CA PRO A 95 5.48 15.05 1.79
C PRO A 95 5.85 15.14 0.32
N PHE A 96 7.08 15.53 0.07
CA PHE A 96 7.69 15.55 -1.25
C PHE A 96 9.15 15.14 -1.14
N THR A 97 9.53 14.16 -1.93
CA THR A 97 10.92 13.75 -2.11
C THR A 97 11.31 13.95 -3.55
N THR A 98 12.43 14.60 -3.80
CA THR A 98 13.00 14.77 -5.14
C THR A 98 14.46 14.40 -5.14
N ARG A 99 14.92 13.85 -6.26
CA ARG A 99 16.32 13.44 -6.46
C ARG A 99 16.84 12.59 -5.30
N PRO A 100 16.18 11.44 -5.01
CA PRO A 100 16.69 10.52 -3.99
C PRO A 100 18.13 10.10 -4.33
N GLU A 101 18.93 9.80 -3.30
CA GLU A 101 20.38 9.51 -3.47
C GLU A 101 20.64 8.34 -4.42
N ASP A 102 19.76 7.35 -4.45
CA ASP A 102 19.82 6.18 -5.32
C ASP A 102 19.16 6.41 -6.69
N GLY A 103 18.63 7.61 -6.96
CA GLY A 103 17.96 7.94 -8.21
C GLY A 103 16.61 7.25 -8.42
N VAL A 104 16.04 6.60 -7.39
CA VAL A 104 14.82 5.79 -7.51
C VAL A 104 13.69 6.35 -6.65
N ALA A 105 12.52 6.53 -7.27
CA ALA A 105 11.27 6.93 -6.62
C ALA A 105 10.26 5.79 -6.69
N VAL A 106 9.76 5.34 -5.53
CA VAL A 106 8.81 4.24 -5.41
C VAL A 106 7.64 4.63 -4.49
N ALA A 107 6.43 4.35 -4.94
CA ALA A 107 5.22 4.46 -4.14
C ALA A 107 4.35 3.20 -4.33
N ALA A 108 4.12 2.45 -3.25
CA ALA A 108 3.34 1.21 -3.24
C ALA A 108 2.49 1.09 -1.97
N ASN A 109 1.88 2.20 -1.56
CA ASN A 109 1.03 2.33 -0.38
C ASN A 109 1.76 2.18 0.97
N GLN A 110 3.08 2.16 1.01
CA GLN A 110 3.86 2.27 2.25
C GLN A 110 3.69 3.67 2.85
N ALA A 111 3.97 3.81 4.16
CA ALA A 111 3.97 5.13 4.79
C ALA A 111 4.93 6.08 4.05
N PRO A 112 4.46 7.26 3.59
CA PRO A 112 5.29 8.19 2.83
C PRO A 112 6.30 8.95 3.70
N VAL A 113 6.16 8.86 5.02
CA VAL A 113 6.97 9.57 6.03
C VAL A 113 7.24 8.71 7.24
N GLY A 114 8.28 9.04 8.00
CA GLY A 114 8.55 8.45 9.30
C GLY A 114 7.65 8.97 10.42
N SER A 115 7.82 8.42 11.62
CA SER A 115 7.04 8.76 12.81
C SER A 115 7.29 10.17 13.36
N ASP A 116 8.32 10.84 12.89
CA ASP A 116 8.70 12.21 13.25
C ASP A 116 7.96 13.28 12.44
N TYR A 117 7.19 12.87 11.43
CA TYR A 117 6.39 13.81 10.64
C TYR A 117 5.25 14.40 11.48
N PRO A 118 5.11 15.75 11.51
CA PRO A 118 4.27 16.43 12.52
C PRO A 118 2.77 16.36 12.27
N PHE A 119 2.33 15.85 11.11
CA PHE A 119 0.92 15.82 10.74
C PHE A 119 0.42 14.38 10.53
N HIS A 120 -0.84 14.17 10.82
CA HIS A 120 -1.49 12.90 10.62
C HIS A 120 -1.90 12.73 9.14
N LEU A 121 -1.31 11.78 8.43
CA LEU A 121 -1.64 11.44 7.03
C LEU A 121 -2.55 10.21 6.94
N GLY A 122 -2.41 9.28 7.87
CA GLY A 122 -3.17 8.03 7.91
C GLY A 122 -2.60 7.08 8.95
N THR A 123 -3.27 5.96 9.14
CA THR A 123 -2.91 4.93 10.14
C THR A 123 -2.72 3.54 9.52
N THR A 124 -3.23 3.33 8.32
CA THR A 124 -3.18 2.02 7.65
C THR A 124 -2.34 2.12 6.39
N TRP A 125 -1.18 1.48 6.43
CA TRP A 125 -0.20 1.46 5.35
C TRP A 125 0.15 0.03 4.96
N ASP A 126 0.60 -0.15 3.72
CA ASP A 126 1.23 -1.40 3.31
C ASP A 126 2.51 -1.64 4.14
N PRO A 127 2.77 -2.88 4.60
CA PRO A 127 3.98 -3.20 5.39
C PRO A 127 5.31 -2.93 4.68
N GLY A 128 5.30 -2.54 3.40
CA GLY A 128 6.48 -2.17 2.63
C GLY A 128 7.08 -3.30 1.80
N HIS A 129 6.53 -4.51 1.83
CA HIS A 129 7.06 -5.63 1.03
C HIS A 129 7.06 -5.34 -0.47
N ARG A 130 5.98 -4.74 -1.00
CA ARG A 130 5.88 -4.35 -2.41
C ARG A 130 6.83 -3.21 -2.75
N ALA A 131 6.93 -2.20 -1.88
CA ALA A 131 7.83 -1.07 -2.08
C ALA A 131 9.31 -1.52 -2.09
N SER A 132 9.70 -2.42 -1.19
CA SER A 132 11.04 -3.02 -1.17
C SER A 132 11.33 -3.78 -2.45
N ARG A 133 10.42 -4.67 -2.87
CA ARG A 133 10.59 -5.44 -4.09
C ARG A 133 10.70 -4.57 -5.34
N LEU A 134 9.84 -3.54 -5.47
CA LEU A 134 9.92 -2.59 -6.57
C LEU A 134 11.26 -1.84 -6.59
N ARG A 135 11.75 -1.42 -5.42
CA ARG A 135 13.06 -0.77 -5.31
C ARG A 135 14.19 -1.69 -5.76
N ASP A 136 14.20 -2.94 -5.30
CA ASP A 136 15.22 -3.92 -5.67
C ASP A 136 15.26 -4.14 -7.19
N LEU A 137 14.11 -4.25 -7.83
CA LEU A 137 14.00 -4.44 -9.28
C LEU A 137 14.47 -3.21 -10.07
N VAL A 138 14.09 -2.00 -9.63
CA VAL A 138 14.39 -0.77 -10.36
C VAL A 138 15.83 -0.30 -10.14
N VAL A 139 16.42 -0.58 -8.96
CA VAL A 139 17.83 -0.21 -8.65
C VAL A 139 18.81 -1.14 -9.37
N SER A 140 18.43 -2.40 -9.65
CA SER A 140 19.34 -3.40 -10.20
C SER A 140 19.96 -3.01 -11.54
N GLU A 141 19.19 -2.30 -12.38
CA GLU A 141 19.64 -1.83 -13.70
C GLU A 141 18.80 -0.63 -14.19
N PRO A 142 19.33 0.19 -15.11
CA PRO A 142 18.55 1.25 -15.76
C PRO A 142 17.32 0.69 -16.45
N GLN A 143 16.16 1.30 -16.20
CA GLN A 143 14.89 0.84 -16.72
C GLN A 143 14.52 1.55 -18.02
N ASP A 144 14.07 0.78 -18.99
CA ASP A 144 13.36 1.26 -20.16
C ASP A 144 11.86 0.87 -20.09
N VAL A 145 11.12 1.12 -21.16
CA VAL A 145 9.67 0.82 -21.20
C VAL A 145 9.39 -0.67 -21.04
N ASP A 146 10.21 -1.51 -21.67
CA ASP A 146 10.02 -2.98 -21.61
C ASP A 146 10.41 -3.50 -20.24
N GLY A 147 11.50 -3.02 -19.64
CA GLY A 147 11.91 -3.35 -18.28
C GLY A 147 10.87 -2.95 -17.25
N LEU A 148 10.28 -1.75 -17.34
CA LEU A 148 9.18 -1.36 -16.47
C LEU A 148 7.92 -2.22 -16.67
N ALA A 149 7.64 -2.68 -17.88
CA ALA A 149 6.55 -3.62 -18.13
C ALA A 149 6.81 -5.00 -17.50
N GLU A 150 8.06 -5.43 -17.42
CA GLU A 150 8.45 -6.65 -16.70
C GLU A 150 8.32 -6.47 -15.18
N VAL A 151 8.77 -5.33 -14.64
CA VAL A 151 8.55 -4.98 -13.22
C VAL A 151 7.07 -5.05 -12.84
N GLN A 152 6.17 -4.55 -13.71
CA GLN A 152 4.73 -4.64 -13.47
C GLN A 152 4.18 -6.09 -13.47
N ARG A 153 4.86 -7.01 -14.15
CA ARG A 153 4.48 -8.44 -14.19
C ARG A 153 5.15 -9.28 -13.11
N ASP A 154 6.07 -8.69 -12.34
CA ASP A 154 6.75 -9.41 -11.26
C ASP A 154 5.72 -9.97 -10.26
N SER A 155 5.81 -11.25 -9.99
CA SER A 155 4.89 -11.97 -9.12
C SER A 155 5.60 -12.65 -7.94
N LEU A 156 6.87 -12.33 -7.71
CA LEU A 156 7.61 -12.85 -6.56
C LEU A 156 6.94 -12.37 -5.25
N SER A 157 6.75 -13.29 -4.33
CA SER A 157 6.16 -13.01 -3.02
C SER A 157 7.23 -12.85 -1.94
N PRO A 158 7.54 -11.63 -1.48
CA PRO A 158 8.47 -11.43 -0.38
C PRO A 158 7.98 -12.08 0.93
N LEU A 159 6.67 -12.19 1.12
CA LEU A 159 6.10 -12.89 2.26
C LEU A 159 6.41 -14.40 2.21
N ALA A 160 6.39 -15.00 1.03
CA ALA A 160 6.76 -16.40 0.84
C ALA A 160 8.21 -16.65 1.28
N ALA A 161 9.12 -15.73 0.98
CA ALA A 161 10.53 -15.85 1.40
C ALA A 161 10.70 -15.94 2.93
N VAL A 162 9.78 -15.35 3.70
CA VAL A 162 9.78 -15.41 5.16
C VAL A 162 9.07 -16.67 5.68
N LEU A 163 7.94 -17.03 5.07
CA LEU A 163 7.09 -18.11 5.58
C LEU A 163 7.53 -19.51 5.15
N VAL A 164 7.99 -19.69 3.93
CA VAL A 164 8.32 -21.01 3.38
C VAL A 164 9.37 -21.75 4.23
N PRO A 165 10.48 -21.13 4.66
CA PRO A 165 11.43 -21.82 5.53
C PRO A 165 10.82 -22.31 6.84
N ALA A 166 9.92 -21.53 7.45
CA ALA A 166 9.25 -21.89 8.68
C ALA A 166 8.23 -23.03 8.44
N LEU A 167 7.50 -22.99 7.32
CA LEU A 167 6.56 -24.05 6.96
C LEU A 167 7.26 -25.38 6.68
N LEU A 168 8.39 -25.36 5.96
CA LEU A 168 9.19 -26.55 5.68
C LEU A 168 9.86 -27.16 6.92
N ALA A 169 10.03 -26.38 7.98
CA ALA A 169 10.58 -26.88 9.25
C ALA A 169 9.54 -27.64 10.11
N VAL A 170 8.27 -27.63 9.73
CA VAL A 170 7.21 -28.37 10.42
C VAL A 170 7.21 -29.83 9.98
N GLU A 171 7.40 -30.74 10.93
CA GLU A 171 7.25 -32.18 10.65
C GLU A 171 5.77 -32.55 10.51
N LEU A 172 5.41 -33.09 9.36
CA LEU A 172 4.05 -33.54 9.05
C LEU A 172 4.00 -35.06 8.89
N ASP A 173 2.89 -35.66 9.31
CA ASP A 173 2.61 -37.04 8.96
C ASP A 173 2.35 -37.18 7.44
N PRO A 174 2.74 -38.30 6.81
CA PRO A 174 2.47 -38.56 5.39
C PRO A 174 0.99 -38.40 5.03
N GLY A 175 0.68 -37.58 4.03
CA GLY A 175 -0.69 -37.32 3.59
C GLY A 175 -0.83 -36.00 2.83
N TYR A 176 -2.05 -35.56 2.62
CA TYR A 176 -2.38 -34.40 1.81
C TYR A 176 -1.63 -33.12 2.22
N ALA A 177 -1.43 -32.91 3.53
CA ALA A 177 -0.73 -31.73 4.02
C ALA A 177 0.78 -31.82 3.72
N ASP A 178 1.40 -32.97 3.92
CA ASP A 178 2.80 -33.24 3.58
C ASP A 178 3.02 -33.15 2.05
N ASP A 179 2.13 -33.74 1.25
CA ASP A 179 2.18 -33.61 -0.20
C ASP A 179 2.12 -32.13 -0.67
N GLY A 180 1.30 -31.33 0.00
CA GLY A 180 1.22 -29.89 -0.25
C GLY A 180 2.48 -29.13 0.18
N GLN A 181 3.05 -29.46 1.36
CA GLN A 181 4.28 -28.86 1.87
C GLN A 181 5.46 -29.10 0.90
N ARG A 182 5.56 -30.28 0.30
CA ARG A 182 6.62 -30.60 -0.69
C ARG A 182 6.57 -29.74 -1.95
N LEU A 183 5.42 -29.17 -2.30
CA LEU A 183 5.34 -28.21 -3.40
C LEU A 183 6.17 -26.95 -3.14
N LEU A 184 6.50 -26.65 -1.89
CA LEU A 184 7.28 -25.49 -1.50
C LEU A 184 8.79 -25.70 -1.53
N GLU A 185 9.30 -26.95 -1.63
CA GLU A 185 10.72 -27.27 -1.49
C GLU A 185 11.60 -26.59 -2.54
N ASP A 186 11.19 -26.65 -3.83
CA ASP A 186 11.94 -26.08 -4.95
C ASP A 186 11.17 -24.94 -5.65
N TRP A 187 10.23 -24.33 -4.94
CA TRP A 187 9.43 -23.24 -5.47
C TRP A 187 10.24 -21.94 -5.51
N ASP A 188 10.21 -21.26 -6.65
CA ASP A 188 10.89 -19.98 -6.89
C ASP A 188 10.20 -18.75 -6.22
N LEU A 189 9.20 -18.99 -5.39
CA LEU A 189 8.40 -17.99 -4.68
C LEU A 189 7.57 -17.07 -5.57
N THR A 190 7.50 -17.35 -6.87
CA THR A 190 6.62 -16.59 -7.78
C THR A 190 5.18 -17.10 -7.71
N GLN A 191 4.22 -16.25 -8.06
CA GLN A 191 2.80 -16.58 -8.02
C GLN A 191 2.18 -16.57 -9.42
N PRO A 192 2.54 -17.51 -10.30
CA PRO A 192 1.95 -17.62 -11.61
C PRO A 192 0.50 -18.12 -11.53
N ALA A 193 -0.32 -17.80 -12.54
CA ALA A 193 -1.70 -18.29 -12.61
C ALA A 193 -1.81 -19.79 -12.95
N GLU A 194 -0.79 -20.36 -13.60
CA GLU A 194 -0.78 -21.74 -14.10
C GLU A 194 0.59 -22.41 -13.91
N GLY A 195 0.61 -23.73 -13.98
CA GLY A 195 1.83 -24.53 -13.86
C GLY A 195 2.17 -24.96 -12.44
N THR A 196 3.36 -25.54 -12.24
CA THR A 196 3.80 -26.10 -10.95
C THR A 196 3.94 -25.04 -9.87
N GLY A 197 4.45 -23.87 -10.19
CA GLY A 197 4.53 -22.74 -9.28
C GLY A 197 3.16 -22.26 -8.78
N ALA A 198 2.10 -22.38 -9.62
CA ALA A 198 0.73 -22.04 -9.21
C ALA A 198 0.20 -22.95 -8.10
N ALA A 199 0.54 -24.23 -8.10
CA ALA A 199 0.14 -25.17 -7.04
C ALA A 199 0.82 -24.83 -5.71
N ALA A 200 2.11 -24.53 -5.72
CA ALA A 200 2.85 -24.06 -4.53
C ALA A 200 2.28 -22.74 -3.99
N ALA A 201 2.04 -21.78 -4.88
CA ALA A 201 1.41 -20.50 -4.52
C ALA A 201 0.02 -20.69 -3.91
N ALA A 202 -0.82 -21.56 -4.49
CA ALA A 202 -2.15 -21.87 -3.97
C ALA A 202 -2.08 -22.53 -2.59
N TYR A 203 -1.16 -23.47 -2.38
CA TYR A 203 -0.95 -24.11 -1.09
C TYR A 203 -0.50 -23.09 -0.03
N LEU A 204 0.49 -22.24 -0.34
CA LEU A 204 0.94 -21.19 0.58
C LEU A 204 -0.20 -20.24 0.96
N ASN A 205 -0.95 -19.75 -0.04
CA ASN A 205 -2.04 -18.80 0.20
C ASN A 205 -3.18 -19.42 1.04
N ALA A 206 -3.49 -20.70 0.83
CA ALA A 206 -4.46 -21.42 1.65
C ALA A 206 -3.95 -21.58 3.09
N THR A 207 -2.69 -22.01 3.25
CA THR A 207 -2.05 -22.15 4.57
C THR A 207 -1.99 -20.83 5.31
N TRP A 208 -1.62 -19.74 4.63
CA TRP A 208 -1.60 -18.39 5.21
C TRP A 208 -2.97 -17.95 5.70
N ARG A 209 -4.01 -18.17 4.90
CA ARG A 209 -5.38 -17.84 5.28
C ARG A 209 -5.82 -18.62 6.53
N GLU A 210 -5.54 -19.92 6.59
CA GLU A 210 -5.87 -20.74 7.75
C GLU A 210 -5.04 -20.34 8.97
N LEU A 211 -3.76 -20.00 8.80
CA LEU A 211 -2.92 -19.51 9.88
C LEU A 211 -3.49 -18.23 10.50
N LEU A 212 -3.91 -17.27 9.66
CA LEU A 212 -4.58 -16.05 10.14
C LEU A 212 -5.89 -16.36 10.86
N ALA A 213 -6.69 -17.27 10.31
CA ALA A 213 -7.95 -17.68 10.93
C ALA A 213 -7.69 -18.31 12.32
N LEU A 214 -6.77 -19.26 12.41
CA LEU A 214 -6.41 -19.91 13.67
C LEU A 214 -5.75 -18.97 14.69
N THR A 215 -5.13 -17.89 14.22
CA THR A 215 -4.45 -16.92 15.10
C THR A 215 -5.42 -15.90 15.70
N PHE A 216 -6.47 -15.52 14.96
CA PHE A 216 -7.28 -14.36 15.33
C PHE A 216 -8.77 -14.66 15.58
N HIS A 217 -9.31 -15.80 15.13
CA HIS A 217 -10.76 -16.03 15.24
C HIS A 217 -11.24 -16.18 16.68
N ASP A 218 -10.44 -16.71 17.57
CA ASP A 218 -10.77 -16.84 19.00
C ASP A 218 -10.64 -15.49 19.74
N GLU A 219 -9.85 -14.55 19.22
CA GLU A 219 -9.67 -13.21 19.77
C GLU A 219 -10.73 -12.22 19.28
N LEU A 220 -11.41 -12.50 18.16
CA LEU A 220 -12.34 -11.59 17.51
C LEU A 220 -13.79 -12.07 17.63
N PRO A 221 -14.76 -11.18 17.97
CA PRO A 221 -16.17 -11.50 17.88
C PRO A 221 -16.57 -11.93 16.47
N ALA A 222 -17.41 -12.94 16.34
CA ALA A 222 -17.85 -13.47 15.04
C ALA A 222 -18.46 -12.41 14.09
N GLN A 223 -18.98 -11.31 14.64
CA GLN A 223 -19.57 -10.20 13.87
C GLN A 223 -18.52 -9.36 13.09
N VAL A 224 -17.24 -9.48 13.45
CA VAL A 224 -16.15 -8.75 12.76
C VAL A 224 -15.26 -9.65 11.92
N TRP A 225 -15.60 -10.94 11.82
CA TRP A 225 -14.88 -11.84 10.92
C TRP A 225 -15.13 -11.47 9.47
N PRO A 226 -14.08 -11.45 8.61
CA PRO A 226 -14.29 -11.26 7.19
C PRO A 226 -15.10 -12.44 6.62
N ASP A 227 -16.12 -12.09 5.80
CA ASP A 227 -16.94 -13.01 5.00
C ASP A 227 -17.31 -14.36 5.63
N GLY A 228 -18.14 -14.29 6.68
CA GLY A 228 -18.91 -15.45 7.12
C GLY A 228 -18.19 -16.43 8.05
N GLY A 229 -17.11 -16.03 8.66
CA GLY A 229 -16.44 -16.82 9.70
C GLY A 229 -15.71 -18.07 9.18
N PRO A 230 -15.18 -18.89 10.08
CA PRO A 230 -14.60 -20.16 9.68
C PRO A 230 -15.70 -20.99 9.01
N ARG A 231 -15.47 -21.36 7.77
CA ARG A 231 -16.33 -22.35 7.10
C ARG A 231 -16.02 -23.68 7.77
N GLY A 232 -16.97 -24.11 8.60
CA GLY A 232 -16.95 -25.44 9.17
C GLY A 232 -17.06 -26.52 8.11
#